data_8d0c3a5c3eb3fe6e502a0b3c5675fed5
#
_entry.id   8d0c3a5c3eb3fe6e502a0b3c5675fed5
#
_cell.length_a   1.000
_cell.length_b   1.000
_cell.length_c   1.000
_cell.angle_alpha   90.00
_cell.angle_beta   90.00
_cell.angle_gamma   90.00
#
_symmetry.space_group_name_H-M   'P 1'
#
loop_
_entity.id
_entity.type
_entity.pdbx_description
1 polymer ?
#
loop_
_entity_poly.entity_id
_entity_poly.type
_entity_poly.pdbx_seq_one_letter_code
_entity_poly.pdbx_strand_id
1 'polypeptide(L)'
;MAGSAPIAAEELRAVLAPVLPWLAGEAEQPPRAVVGAAVKTTARWLAQQVPGHSVEVRVPPHVAVQCVPGPRHTRGTPPNVVETDALTWLRLASGQLAWGTAVAEGKVVASGNRADLSPHLPLRPLR
;
A
#
# COMPACT_ATOMS: atom_id res chain seq x y z
N MET A 1 16.90 -16.98 0.35
CA MET A 1 15.68 -17.20 -0.38
C MET A 1 15.27 -15.99 -1.20
N ALA A 2 14.98 -16.21 -2.40
CA ALA A 2 14.50 -15.14 -3.26
C ALA A 2 13.17 -14.60 -2.76
N GLY A 3 12.91 -13.34 -2.95
CA GLY A 3 11.62 -12.77 -2.72
C GLY A 3 10.58 -13.30 -3.70
N SER A 4 9.40 -12.74 -3.63
CA SER A 4 8.33 -13.07 -4.54
C SER A 4 8.74 -12.77 -5.98
N ALA A 5 8.18 -13.50 -6.93
CA ALA A 5 8.34 -13.19 -8.34
C ALA A 5 7.86 -11.76 -8.61
N PRO A 6 8.45 -11.09 -9.62
CA PRO A 6 7.99 -9.75 -9.99
C PRO A 6 6.51 -9.76 -10.34
N ILE A 7 5.79 -8.77 -9.85
CA ILE A 7 4.36 -8.61 -10.12
C ILE A 7 4.23 -7.80 -11.41
N ALA A 8 3.51 -8.34 -12.39
CA ALA A 8 3.26 -7.64 -13.64
C ALA A 8 2.17 -6.57 -13.46
N ALA A 9 2.25 -5.51 -14.27
CA ALA A 9 1.22 -4.46 -14.25
C ALA A 9 -0.18 -5.03 -14.53
N GLU A 10 -0.27 -6.03 -15.38
CA GLU A 10 -1.54 -6.69 -15.68
C GLU A 10 -2.12 -7.40 -14.47
N GLU A 11 -1.28 -8.07 -13.69
CA GLU A 11 -1.68 -8.74 -12.47
C GLU A 11 -2.20 -7.72 -11.45
N LEU A 12 -1.51 -6.59 -11.34
CA LEU A 12 -1.92 -5.51 -10.46
C LEU A 12 -3.31 -4.99 -10.83
N ARG A 13 -3.55 -4.74 -12.11
CA ARG A 13 -4.85 -4.29 -12.58
C ARG A 13 -5.93 -5.34 -12.38
N ALA A 14 -5.59 -6.60 -12.57
CA ALA A 14 -6.55 -7.69 -12.44
C ALA A 14 -7.08 -7.82 -11.00
N VAL A 15 -6.22 -7.68 -9.99
CA VAL A 15 -6.67 -7.77 -8.60
C VAL A 15 -7.45 -6.53 -8.17
N LEU A 16 -7.25 -5.40 -8.84
CA LEU A 16 -7.98 -4.17 -8.52
C LEU A 16 -9.34 -4.08 -9.20
N ALA A 17 -9.50 -4.66 -10.38
CA ALA A 17 -10.75 -4.55 -11.13
C ALA A 17 -11.99 -4.87 -10.28
N PRO A 18 -12.03 -5.97 -9.51
CA PRO A 18 -13.23 -6.30 -8.74
C PRO A 18 -13.47 -5.39 -7.54
N VAL A 19 -12.49 -4.60 -7.10
CA VAL A 19 -12.69 -3.69 -5.96
C VAL A 19 -12.96 -2.25 -6.38
N LEU A 20 -12.75 -1.89 -7.64
CA LEU A 20 -12.89 -0.50 -8.08
C LEU A 20 -14.28 0.10 -7.81
N PRO A 21 -15.40 -0.59 -8.04
CA PRO A 21 -16.70 -0.01 -7.71
C PRO A 21 -16.86 0.31 -6.22
N TRP A 22 -16.36 -0.55 -5.36
CA TRP A 22 -16.35 -0.30 -3.92
C TRP A 22 -15.50 0.94 -3.57
N LEU A 23 -14.32 1.07 -4.17
CA LEU A 23 -13.45 2.21 -3.92
C LEU A 23 -14.11 3.52 -4.36
N ALA A 24 -14.91 3.48 -5.41
CA ALA A 24 -15.65 4.63 -5.91
C ALA A 24 -16.94 4.93 -5.12
N GLY A 25 -17.29 4.10 -4.15
CA GLY A 25 -18.52 4.26 -3.40
C GLY A 25 -19.77 3.81 -4.14
N GLU A 26 -19.61 3.01 -5.20
CA GLU A 26 -20.69 2.58 -6.07
C GLU A 26 -21.17 1.16 -5.81
N ALA A 27 -20.48 0.45 -4.93
CA ALA A 27 -20.81 -0.94 -4.60
C ALA A 27 -20.38 -1.24 -3.17
N GLU A 28 -20.92 -2.33 -2.63
CA GLU A 28 -20.53 -2.82 -1.31
C GLU A 28 -19.15 -3.45 -1.35
N GLN A 29 -18.58 -3.65 -0.17
CA GLN A 29 -17.27 -4.28 -0.04
C GLN A 29 -17.30 -5.70 -0.60
N PRO A 30 -16.36 -6.03 -1.49
CA PRO A 30 -16.24 -7.40 -2.00
C PRO A 30 -15.88 -8.41 -0.90
N PRO A 31 -15.97 -9.71 -1.17
CA PRO A 31 -15.53 -10.73 -0.22
C PRO A 31 -14.11 -10.48 0.27
N ARG A 32 -13.85 -10.89 1.51
CA ARG A 32 -12.56 -10.67 2.16
C ARG A 32 -11.37 -11.16 1.33
N ALA A 33 -11.52 -12.31 0.67
CA ALA A 33 -10.44 -12.86 -0.15
C ALA A 33 -10.10 -11.96 -1.33
N VAL A 34 -11.11 -11.32 -1.92
CA VAL A 34 -10.92 -10.40 -3.05
C VAL A 34 -10.21 -9.13 -2.57
N VAL A 35 -10.66 -8.56 -1.45
CA VAL A 35 -10.02 -7.40 -0.84
C VAL A 35 -8.58 -7.73 -0.44
N GLY A 36 -8.38 -8.87 0.20
CA GLY A 36 -7.05 -9.30 0.63
C GLY A 36 -6.07 -9.47 -0.53
N ALA A 37 -6.52 -10.05 -1.65
CA ALA A 37 -5.69 -10.20 -2.84
C ALA A 37 -5.26 -8.83 -3.39
N ALA A 38 -6.19 -7.88 -3.46
CA ALA A 38 -5.90 -6.53 -3.93
C ALA A 38 -4.91 -5.83 -3.01
N VAL A 39 -5.11 -5.90 -1.70
CA VAL A 39 -4.23 -5.26 -0.72
C VAL A 39 -2.83 -5.86 -0.76
N LYS A 40 -2.73 -7.19 -0.73
CA LYS A 40 -1.43 -7.87 -0.72
C LYS A 40 -0.64 -7.59 -1.99
N THR A 41 -1.29 -7.68 -3.14
CA THR A 41 -0.61 -7.49 -4.43
C THR A 41 -0.13 -6.05 -4.60
N THR A 42 -0.96 -5.07 -4.25
CA THR A 42 -0.57 -3.65 -4.37
C THR A 42 0.57 -3.29 -3.42
N ALA A 43 0.51 -3.75 -2.16
CA ALA A 43 1.56 -3.46 -1.20
C ALA A 43 2.88 -4.14 -1.59
N ARG A 44 2.82 -5.39 -2.05
CA ARG A 44 4.01 -6.10 -2.52
C ARG A 44 4.59 -5.46 -3.77
N TRP A 45 3.74 -4.97 -4.66
CA TRP A 45 4.20 -4.25 -5.85
C TRP A 45 4.99 -3.01 -5.45
N LEU A 46 4.48 -2.22 -4.50
CA LEU A 46 5.22 -1.07 -3.98
C LEU A 46 6.58 -1.49 -3.43
N ALA A 47 6.63 -2.53 -2.61
CA ALA A 47 7.89 -3.00 -2.04
C ALA A 47 8.88 -3.49 -3.10
N GLN A 48 8.39 -4.04 -4.21
CA GLN A 48 9.24 -4.45 -5.33
C GLN A 48 9.78 -3.27 -6.12
N GLN A 49 8.99 -2.22 -6.28
CA GLN A 49 9.39 -1.04 -7.05
C GLN A 49 10.26 -0.09 -6.24
N VAL A 50 10.07 -0.04 -4.93
CA VAL A 50 10.80 0.86 -4.05
C VAL A 50 11.39 0.02 -2.90
N PRO A 51 12.38 -0.83 -3.23
CA PRO A 51 12.90 -1.75 -2.21
C PRO A 51 13.68 -1.03 -1.12
N GLY A 52 13.66 -1.61 0.07
CA GLY A 52 14.37 -1.08 1.22
C GLY A 52 13.71 -1.52 2.52
N HIS A 53 14.23 -1.04 3.62
CA HIS A 53 13.77 -1.41 4.95
C HIS A 53 13.55 -0.19 5.85
N SER A 54 13.45 1.01 5.28
CA SER A 54 13.31 2.20 6.11
C SER A 54 11.87 2.52 6.50
N VAL A 55 10.89 1.98 5.77
CA VAL A 55 9.47 2.21 6.05
C VAL A 55 8.74 0.87 6.08
N GLU A 56 7.93 0.65 7.11
CA GLU A 56 7.01 -0.48 7.14
C GLU A 56 5.60 0.02 6.84
N VAL A 57 4.97 -0.57 5.85
CA VAL A 57 3.57 -0.28 5.49
C VAL A 57 2.71 -1.42 6.00
N ARG A 58 1.77 -1.09 6.88
CA ARG A 58 0.85 -2.05 7.52
C ARG A 58 -0.58 -1.78 7.09
N VAL A 59 -1.22 -2.80 6.56
CA VAL A 59 -2.64 -2.76 6.21
C VAL A 59 -3.31 -3.97 6.84
N PRO A 60 -3.59 -3.91 8.16
CA PRO A 60 -4.17 -5.06 8.85
C PRO A 60 -5.58 -5.37 8.33
N PRO A 61 -5.98 -6.62 8.35
CA PRO A 61 -5.24 -7.81 8.75
C PRO A 61 -4.49 -8.47 7.59
N HIS A 62 -4.33 -7.79 6.46
CA HIS A 62 -3.93 -8.42 5.20
C HIS A 62 -2.42 -8.50 4.99
N VAL A 63 -1.68 -7.44 5.28
CA VAL A 63 -0.27 -7.39 4.87
C VAL A 63 0.53 -6.40 5.71
N ALA A 64 1.83 -6.67 5.82
CA ALA A 64 2.84 -5.71 6.24
C ALA A 64 4.04 -5.91 5.33
N VAL A 65 4.54 -4.84 4.73
CA VAL A 65 5.71 -4.88 3.85
C VAL A 65 6.71 -3.80 4.26
N GLN A 66 7.98 -4.06 4.00
CA GLN A 66 9.01 -3.04 4.16
C GLN A 66 9.42 -2.53 2.79
N CYS A 67 9.67 -1.23 2.70
CA CYS A 67 10.02 -0.57 1.46
C CYS A 67 10.82 0.69 1.74
N VAL A 68 11.21 1.37 0.67
CA VAL A 68 11.93 2.64 0.65
C VAL A 68 13.37 2.50 1.16
N PRO A 69 14.35 2.86 0.34
CA PRO A 69 15.76 2.88 0.79
C PRO A 69 15.97 3.96 1.85
N GLY A 70 16.93 3.73 2.72
CA GLY A 70 17.24 4.68 3.77
C GLY A 70 18.21 4.06 4.77
N PRO A 71 18.51 4.78 5.85
CA PRO A 71 19.41 4.26 6.88
C PRO A 71 18.92 2.91 7.40
N ARG A 72 19.85 1.97 7.52
CA ARG A 72 19.54 0.65 8.02
C ARG A 72 19.25 0.71 9.52
N HIS A 73 18.14 0.13 9.92
CA HIS A 73 17.80 -0.01 11.32
C HIS A 73 18.29 -1.36 11.83
N THR A 74 19.04 -1.37 12.90
CA THR A 74 19.68 -2.58 13.40
C THR A 74 18.92 -3.27 14.51
N ARG A 75 17.83 -2.69 14.98
CA ARG A 75 17.06 -3.26 16.09
C ARG A 75 15.57 -3.14 15.85
N GLY A 76 14.90 -4.28 16.00
CA GLY A 76 13.47 -4.37 16.22
C GLY A 76 12.61 -3.57 15.27
N THR A 77 11.92 -2.57 15.79
CA THR A 77 10.91 -1.82 15.06
C THR A 77 11.52 -0.98 13.95
N PRO A 78 10.93 -0.98 12.75
CA PRO A 78 11.33 -0.06 11.69
C PRO A 78 11.25 1.39 12.16
N PRO A 79 12.15 2.29 11.69
CA PRO A 79 12.15 3.68 12.15
C PRO A 79 10.96 4.49 11.68
N ASN A 80 10.29 4.03 10.62
CA ASN A 80 9.13 4.71 10.05
C ASN A 80 8.03 3.70 9.79
N VAL A 81 6.81 4.05 10.15
CA VAL A 81 5.65 3.18 9.99
C VAL A 81 4.51 3.95 9.37
N VAL A 82 3.87 3.33 8.38
CA VAL A 82 2.63 3.81 7.79
C VAL A 82 1.58 2.73 8.01
N GLU A 83 0.49 3.07 8.69
CA GLU A 83 -0.58 2.11 8.92
C GLU A 83 -1.91 2.69 8.49
N THR A 84 -2.70 1.90 7.77
CA THR A 84 -4.02 2.30 7.32
C THR A 84 -4.90 1.08 7.08
N ASP A 85 -6.17 1.31 6.82
CA ASP A 85 -7.12 0.23 6.50
C ASP A 85 -7.13 -0.08 5.00
N ALA A 86 -7.79 -1.19 4.65
CA ALA A 86 -7.81 -1.69 3.28
C ALA A 86 -8.42 -0.69 2.29
N LEU A 87 -9.56 -0.09 2.65
CA LEU A 87 -10.23 0.86 1.77
C LEU A 87 -9.35 2.07 1.48
N THR A 88 -8.78 2.65 2.54
CA THR A 88 -7.89 3.82 2.41
C THR A 88 -6.67 3.46 1.58
N TRP A 89 -6.02 2.34 1.88
CA TRP A 89 -4.83 1.91 1.14
C TRP A 89 -5.13 1.76 -0.36
N LEU A 90 -6.21 1.08 -0.71
CA LEU A 90 -6.55 0.84 -2.10
C LEU A 90 -6.93 2.12 -2.83
N ARG A 91 -7.57 3.07 -2.15
CA ARG A 91 -7.85 4.39 -2.72
C ARG A 91 -6.56 5.18 -2.98
N LEU A 92 -5.62 5.11 -2.06
CA LEU A 92 -4.31 5.74 -2.25
C LEU A 92 -3.56 5.10 -3.42
N ALA A 93 -3.53 3.78 -3.46
CA ALA A 93 -2.82 3.04 -4.49
C ALA A 93 -3.39 3.32 -5.89
N SER A 94 -4.70 3.46 -6.00
CA SER A 94 -5.38 3.67 -7.29
C SER A 94 -5.57 5.15 -7.66
N GLY A 95 -5.17 6.07 -6.80
CA GLY A 95 -5.26 7.50 -7.09
C GLY A 95 -6.60 8.13 -6.79
N GLN A 96 -7.51 7.43 -6.15
CA GLN A 96 -8.82 7.98 -5.79
C GLN A 96 -8.78 8.84 -4.53
N LEU A 97 -7.70 8.78 -3.78
CA LEU A 97 -7.50 9.58 -2.57
C LEU A 97 -6.05 10.06 -2.55
N ALA A 98 -5.84 11.34 -2.36
CA ALA A 98 -4.51 11.91 -2.26
C ALA A 98 -3.92 11.63 -0.87
N TRP A 99 -2.62 11.40 -0.82
CA TRP A 99 -1.91 11.14 0.44
C TRP A 99 -2.13 12.24 1.47
N GLY A 100 -1.95 13.50 1.07
CA GLY A 100 -2.11 14.64 1.99
C GLY A 100 -3.51 14.71 2.59
N THR A 101 -4.53 14.43 1.79
CA THR A 101 -5.91 14.40 2.27
C THR A 101 -6.11 13.28 3.28
N ALA A 102 -5.59 12.09 2.99
CA ALA A 102 -5.73 10.95 3.89
C ALA A 102 -5.07 11.21 5.24
N VAL A 103 -3.89 11.81 5.23
CA VAL A 103 -3.18 12.17 6.47
C VAL A 103 -3.96 13.23 7.24
N ALA A 104 -4.41 14.28 6.56
CA ALA A 104 -5.15 15.38 7.19
C ALA A 104 -6.46 14.90 7.80
N GLU A 105 -7.11 13.90 7.21
CA GLU A 105 -8.35 13.33 7.71
C GLU A 105 -8.17 12.23 8.75
N GLY A 106 -6.92 11.94 9.13
CA GLY A 106 -6.62 10.92 10.11
C GLY A 106 -6.84 9.48 9.63
N LYS A 107 -6.91 9.27 8.33
CA LYS A 107 -7.13 7.93 7.75
C LYS A 107 -5.85 7.12 7.63
N VAL A 108 -4.70 7.78 7.75
CA VAL A 108 -3.39 7.15 7.74
C VAL A 108 -2.66 7.58 8.99
N VAL A 109 -2.09 6.62 9.70
CA VAL A 109 -1.17 6.89 10.80
C VAL A 109 0.24 6.74 10.26
N ALA A 110 0.97 7.85 10.16
CA ALA A 110 2.33 7.88 9.65
C ALA A 110 3.25 8.40 10.75
N SER A 111 4.28 7.65 11.09
CA SER A 111 5.23 8.02 12.11
C SER A 111 6.66 7.84 11.61
N GLY A 112 7.53 8.77 12.01
CA GLY A 112 8.92 8.78 11.58
C GLY A 112 9.18 9.78 10.46
N ASN A 113 10.45 10.16 10.28
CA ASN A 113 10.84 11.22 9.36
C ASN A 113 10.69 10.84 7.88
N ARG A 114 10.61 9.55 7.57
CA ARG A 114 10.55 9.05 6.21
C ARG A 114 9.21 8.39 5.87
N ALA A 115 8.19 8.64 6.68
CA ALA A 115 6.89 8.00 6.53
C ALA A 115 5.97 8.70 5.51
N ASP A 116 6.52 9.51 4.62
CA ASP A 116 5.77 10.15 3.54
C ASP A 116 5.85 9.30 2.28
N LEU A 117 4.76 8.64 1.92
CA LEU A 117 4.68 7.82 0.72
C LEU A 117 4.15 8.57 -0.51
N SER A 118 3.91 9.88 -0.39
CA SER A 118 3.34 10.65 -1.51
C SER A 118 4.14 10.54 -2.82
N PRO A 119 5.48 10.45 -2.81
CA PRO A 119 6.21 10.29 -4.07
C PRO A 119 5.93 8.97 -4.80
N HIS A 120 5.38 7.98 -4.10
CA HIS A 120 5.18 6.63 -4.61
C HIS A 120 3.72 6.31 -4.91
N LEU A 121 2.82 7.25 -4.65
CA LEU A 121 1.38 7.06 -4.80
C LEU A 121 0.79 8.10 -5.75
N PRO A 122 -0.20 7.74 -6.59
CA PRO A 122 -0.68 6.38 -6.79
C PRO A 122 0.38 5.48 -7.44
N LEU A 123 0.17 4.18 -7.39
CA LEU A 123 1.10 3.23 -8.00
C LEU A 123 1.15 3.47 -9.50
N ARG A 124 2.35 3.42 -10.07
CA ARG A 124 2.59 3.88 -11.45
C ARG A 124 1.65 3.27 -12.50
N PRO A 125 1.44 1.94 -12.53
CA PRO A 125 0.53 1.36 -13.52
C PRO A 125 -0.93 1.73 -13.33
N LEU A 126 -1.27 2.35 -12.21
CA LEU A 126 -2.66 2.70 -11.87
C LEU A 126 -2.92 4.21 -12.00
N ARG A 127 -1.92 4.93 -12.45
CA ARG A 127 -2.06 6.38 -12.69
C ARG A 127 -2.92 6.67 -13.90
#